data_1a33f3c0ab0d1bbdb3dcd3366ea0ec12
#
_entry.id   1a33f3c0ab0d1bbdb3dcd3366ea0ec12
#
_cell.length_a   1.000
_cell.length_b   1.000
_cell.length_c   1.000
_cell.angle_alpha   90.00
_cell.angle_beta   90.00
_cell.angle_gamma   90.00
#
_symmetry.space_group_name_H-M   'P 1'
#
loop_
_entity.id
_entity.type
_entity.pdbx_description
1 polymer ?
#
loop_
_entity_poly.entity_id
_entity_poly.type
_entity_poly.pdbx_seq_one_letter_code
_entity_poly.pdbx_strand_id
1 'polypeptide(L)' 'MNKKSLIITVIVMILIIFVVLFTLVKTNIVTLNNEPK' A
#
# COMPACT_ATOMS: atom_id res chain seq x y z
N MET A 1 13.79 21.08 -9.48
CA MET A 1 13.32 19.71 -9.66
C MET A 1 12.77 19.51 -11.05
N ASN A 2 13.18 18.45 -11.70
CA ASN A 2 12.74 18.19 -13.07
C ASN A 2 11.30 17.67 -13.08
N LYS A 3 10.58 18.01 -14.15
CA LYS A 3 9.21 17.50 -14.28
C LYS A 3 9.20 15.99 -14.30
N LYS A 4 10.17 15.40 -14.99
CA LYS A 4 10.29 13.94 -15.04
C LYS A 4 10.46 13.36 -13.65
N SER A 5 11.34 13.97 -12.86
CA SER A 5 11.59 13.50 -11.52
C SER A 5 10.34 13.60 -10.66
N LEU A 6 9.59 14.67 -10.84
CA LEU A 6 8.36 14.85 -10.10
C LEU A 6 7.34 13.75 -10.44
N ILE A 7 7.20 13.44 -11.72
CA ILE A 7 6.26 12.41 -12.15
C ILE A 7 6.65 11.05 -11.58
N ILE A 8 7.93 10.72 -11.64
CA ILE A 8 8.41 9.44 -11.13
C ILE A 8 8.16 9.37 -9.63
N THR A 9 8.44 10.44 -8.91
CA THR A 9 8.21 10.47 -7.47
C THR A 9 6.75 10.21 -7.13
N VAL A 10 5.85 10.86 -7.85
CA VAL A 10 4.42 10.67 -7.61
C VAL A 10 4.01 9.23 -7.88
N ILE A 11 4.49 8.64 -8.95
CA ILE A 11 4.15 7.26 -9.27
C ILE A 11 4.64 6.32 -8.18
N VAL A 12 5.88 6.50 -7.73
CA VAL A 12 6.43 5.66 -6.67
C VAL A 12 5.63 5.79 -5.39
N MET A 13 5.22 7.01 -5.05
CA MET A 13 4.43 7.23 -3.85
C MET A 13 3.10 6.51 -3.94
N ILE A 14 2.44 6.58 -5.08
CA ILE A 14 1.17 5.89 -5.28
C ILE A 14 1.36 4.38 -5.13
N LEU A 15 2.42 3.84 -5.70
CA LEU A 15 2.68 2.41 -5.61
C LEU A 15 2.88 1.97 -4.16
N ILE A 16 3.63 2.76 -3.40
CA ILE A 16 3.87 2.45 -2.00
C ILE A 16 2.56 2.44 -1.23
N ILE A 17 1.74 3.45 -1.44
CA ILE A 17 0.45 3.54 -0.76
C ILE A 17 -0.42 2.33 -1.10
N PHE A 18 -0.45 1.94 -2.36
CA PHE A 18 -1.24 0.79 -2.79
C PHE A 18 -0.78 -0.48 -2.08
N VAL A 19 0.54 -0.69 -2.03
CA VAL A 19 1.07 -1.89 -1.39
C VAL A 19 0.71 -1.91 0.09
N VAL A 20 0.87 -0.78 0.76
CA VAL A 20 0.58 -0.69 2.19
C VAL A 20 -0.90 -0.97 2.44
N LEU A 21 -1.79 -0.32 1.68
CA LEU A 21 -3.22 -0.52 1.86
C LEU A 21 -3.61 -1.97 1.59
N PHE A 22 -3.06 -2.55 0.53
CA PHE A 22 -3.37 -3.93 0.20
C PHE A 22 -2.93 -4.88 1.31
N THR A 23 -1.75 -4.65 1.85
CA THR A 23 -1.23 -5.48 2.92
C THR A 23 -2.09 -5.35 4.17
N LEU A 24 -2.49 -4.14 4.52
CA LEU A 24 -3.32 -3.92 5.69
C LEU A 24 -4.68 -4.61 5.54
N VAL A 25 -5.29 -4.51 4.37
CA VAL A 25 -6.58 -5.14 4.14
C VAL A 25 -6.46 -6.65 4.27
N LYS A 26 -5.42 -7.23 3.68
CA LYS A 26 -5.21 -8.68 3.77
C LYS A 26 -5.00 -9.12 5.21
N THR A 27 -4.18 -8.37 5.94
CA THR A 27 -3.92 -8.71 7.33
C THR A 27 -5.20 -8.66 8.16
N ASN A 28 -6.03 -7.67 7.91
CA ASN A 28 -7.29 -7.55 8.63
C ASN A 28 -8.21 -8.74 8.34
N ILE A 29 -8.31 -9.12 7.07
CA ILE A 29 -9.16 -10.25 6.69
C ILE A 29 -8.67 -11.53 7.32
N VAL A 30 -7.36 -11.75 7.32
CA VAL A 30 -6.78 -12.97 7.91
C VAL A 30 -7.04 -12.98 9.40
N THR A 31 -6.90 -11.85 10.07
CA THR A 31 -7.15 -11.77 11.51
C THR A 31 -8.60 -12.11 11.83
N LEU A 32 -9.52 -11.61 11.02
CA LEU A 32 -10.94 -11.88 11.24
C LEU A 32 -11.27 -13.35 11.00
N ASN A 33 -10.66 -13.95 9.98
CA ASN A 33 -10.93 -15.34 9.64
C ASN A 33 -10.31 -16.31 10.63
N ASN A 34 -9.13 -15.98 11.11
CA ASN A 34 -8.37 -16.83 12.02
C ASN A 34 -8.47 -16.30 13.43
N GLU A 35 -9.60 -15.88 13.81
CA GLU A 35 -9.78 -15.32 15.13
C GLU A 35 -9.47 -16.36 16.19
N PRO A 36 -8.54 -16.08 17.08
CA PRO A 36 -8.23 -17.01 18.18
C PRO A 36 -9.33 -16.94 19.23
N LYS A 37 -9.81 -18.03 19.58
CA LYS A 37 -10.89 -18.04 20.57
C LYS A 37 -10.38 -17.82 21.97
#